data_bc967c9a8be6df0e97e87feafcd7e675
#
_entry.id   bc967c9a8be6df0e97e87feafcd7e675
#
_cell.length_a   1.000
_cell.length_b   1.000
_cell.length_c   1.000
_cell.angle_alpha   90.00
_cell.angle_beta   90.00
_cell.angle_gamma   90.00
#
_symmetry.space_group_name_H-M   'P 1'
#
loop_
_entity.id
_entity.type
_entity.pdbx_description
1 polymer ?
#
loop_
_entity_poly.entity_id
_entity_poly.type
_entity_poly.pdbx_seq_one_letter_code
_entity_poly.pdbx_strand_id
1 'polypeptide(L)'
;EVAVNRIAPDGTPDPVFLIEYAGNPEGTRAKYTGDWCRTGDVAAMDERGDLWYQGRADDMFKAAGYRIGPSEIENCLVKHAAVANAAVVPSPDEERGNVVKAYVVLAPGHAPSAALEDDIRQHVRGKLAPYEYPREIEFIDALPMTTTGKVQRRVLRERERERKSGKASG
;
A
#
# COMPACT_ATOMS: atom_id res chain seq x y z
N GLU A 1 -5.47 -12.95 4.58
CA GLU A 1 -6.51 -12.14 3.95
C GLU A 1 -7.82 -12.32 4.69
N VAL A 2 -8.54 -11.23 4.93
CA VAL A 2 -9.88 -11.26 5.53
C VAL A 2 -10.88 -11.74 4.49
N ALA A 3 -11.74 -12.69 4.88
CA ALA A 3 -12.84 -13.16 4.07
C ALA A 3 -14.12 -13.22 4.92
N VAL A 4 -15.26 -12.95 4.31
CA VAL A 4 -16.56 -12.93 4.98
C VAL A 4 -17.46 -14.00 4.34
N ASN A 5 -18.12 -14.80 5.15
CA ASN A 5 -19.03 -15.82 4.64
C ASN A 5 -20.33 -15.17 4.17
N ARG A 6 -20.77 -15.50 2.95
CA ARG A 6 -22.04 -14.99 2.38
C ARG A 6 -23.27 -15.75 2.89
N ILE A 7 -23.04 -16.83 3.63
CA ILE A 7 -24.13 -17.60 4.23
C ILE A 7 -24.19 -17.24 5.72
N ALA A 8 -25.33 -16.76 6.15
CA ALA A 8 -25.61 -16.46 7.56
C ALA A 8 -25.59 -17.74 8.41
N PRO A 9 -25.46 -17.64 9.76
CA PRO A 9 -25.43 -18.82 10.65
C PRO A 9 -26.66 -19.71 10.57
N ASP A 10 -27.80 -19.19 10.13
CA ASP A 10 -29.06 -19.93 9.92
C ASP A 10 -29.13 -20.65 8.56
N GLY A 11 -28.07 -20.56 7.75
CA GLY A 11 -27.99 -21.19 6.43
C GLY A 11 -28.60 -20.36 5.29
N THR A 12 -29.13 -19.18 5.55
CA THR A 12 -29.68 -18.31 4.51
C THR A 12 -28.60 -17.43 3.86
N PRO A 13 -28.73 -17.07 2.55
CA PRO A 13 -27.83 -16.10 1.92
C PRO A 13 -27.96 -14.72 2.58
N ASP A 14 -26.83 -14.10 2.90
CA ASP A 14 -26.82 -12.74 3.43
C ASP A 14 -27.11 -11.72 2.30
N PRO A 15 -28.17 -10.91 2.41
CA PRO A 15 -28.61 -10.01 1.34
C PRO A 15 -27.70 -8.80 1.07
N VAL A 16 -26.72 -8.51 1.96
CA VAL A 16 -25.82 -7.36 1.80
C VAL A 16 -24.56 -7.70 0.98
N PHE A 17 -24.40 -8.96 0.58
CA PHE A 17 -23.23 -9.38 -0.18
C PHE A 17 -23.28 -8.94 -1.64
N LEU A 18 -22.08 -8.73 -2.20
CA LEU A 18 -21.87 -8.56 -3.63
C LEU A 18 -22.46 -9.74 -4.40
N ILE A 19 -23.42 -9.47 -5.28
CA ILE A 19 -23.99 -10.47 -6.17
C ILE A 19 -23.00 -10.73 -7.32
N GLU A 20 -22.63 -9.67 -8.05
CA GLU A 20 -21.69 -9.74 -9.17
C GLU A 20 -21.11 -8.38 -9.53
N TYR A 21 -20.00 -8.40 -10.26
CA TYR A 21 -19.52 -7.24 -11.01
C TYR A 21 -20.18 -7.23 -12.39
N ALA A 22 -20.98 -6.21 -12.70
CA ALA A 22 -21.66 -6.06 -13.97
C ALA A 22 -20.69 -6.18 -15.16
N GLY A 23 -20.97 -7.12 -16.07
CA GLY A 23 -20.15 -7.37 -17.25
C GLY A 23 -18.77 -8.01 -16.97
N ASN A 24 -18.48 -8.42 -15.72
CA ASN A 24 -17.20 -9.04 -15.36
C ASN A 24 -17.40 -10.31 -14.52
N PRO A 25 -17.84 -11.41 -15.14
CA PRO A 25 -18.08 -12.68 -14.44
C PRO A 25 -16.77 -13.32 -13.92
N GLU A 26 -15.64 -13.08 -14.56
CA GLU A 26 -14.35 -13.58 -14.12
C GLU A 26 -13.91 -12.89 -12.82
N GLY A 27 -14.01 -11.55 -12.77
CA GLY A 27 -13.76 -10.78 -11.55
C GLY A 27 -14.67 -11.17 -10.40
N THR A 28 -15.95 -11.48 -10.70
CA THR A 28 -16.90 -12.00 -9.71
C THR A 28 -16.45 -13.34 -9.15
N ARG A 29 -16.11 -14.31 -10.02
CA ARG A 29 -15.61 -15.63 -9.58
C ARG A 29 -14.34 -15.51 -8.73
N ALA A 30 -13.42 -14.64 -9.11
CA ALA A 30 -12.17 -14.42 -8.38
C ALA A 30 -12.36 -13.84 -6.97
N LYS A 31 -13.55 -13.25 -6.71
CA LYS A 31 -13.90 -12.69 -5.38
C LYS A 31 -14.25 -13.78 -4.37
N TYR A 32 -14.66 -14.95 -4.81
CA TYR A 32 -15.15 -16.00 -3.93
C TYR A 32 -14.23 -17.21 -3.87
N THR A 33 -14.19 -17.86 -2.71
CA THR A 33 -13.64 -19.20 -2.49
C THR A 33 -14.72 -19.98 -1.75
N GLY A 34 -15.49 -20.78 -2.49
CA GLY A 34 -16.74 -21.35 -1.96
C GLY A 34 -17.72 -20.26 -1.56
N ASP A 35 -18.18 -20.29 -0.32
CA ASP A 35 -19.09 -19.27 0.23
C ASP A 35 -18.37 -18.06 0.88
N TRP A 36 -17.05 -18.02 0.82
CA TRP A 36 -16.25 -16.95 1.40
C TRP A 36 -15.92 -15.87 0.38
N CYS A 37 -16.44 -14.65 0.62
CA CYS A 37 -16.09 -13.46 -0.15
C CYS A 37 -14.76 -12.89 0.35
N ARG A 38 -13.75 -12.84 -0.51
CA ARG A 38 -12.44 -12.28 -0.22
C ARG A 38 -12.50 -10.75 -0.26
N THR A 39 -12.14 -10.10 0.84
CA THR A 39 -12.17 -8.62 0.91
C THR A 39 -11.01 -7.99 0.14
N GLY A 40 -9.88 -8.69 0.03
CA GLY A 40 -8.61 -8.17 -0.45
C GLY A 40 -7.81 -7.48 0.66
N ASP A 41 -8.32 -7.46 1.88
CA ASP A 41 -7.64 -6.87 3.03
C ASP A 41 -6.84 -7.93 3.79
N VAL A 42 -5.69 -7.55 4.33
CA VAL A 42 -4.85 -8.38 5.21
C VAL A 42 -4.96 -7.84 6.62
N ALA A 43 -5.20 -8.73 7.57
CA ALA A 43 -5.17 -8.42 8.99
C ALA A 43 -4.44 -9.52 9.76
N ALA A 44 -3.86 -9.18 10.89
CA ALA A 44 -3.48 -10.12 11.93
C ALA A 44 -4.63 -10.26 12.92
N MET A 45 -4.84 -11.46 13.44
CA MET A 45 -5.84 -11.73 14.48
C MET A 45 -5.09 -12.05 15.78
N ASP A 46 -5.47 -11.42 16.87
CA ASP A 46 -4.91 -11.72 18.19
C ASP A 46 -5.65 -12.88 18.87
N GLU A 47 -5.19 -13.25 20.07
CA GLU A 47 -5.77 -14.37 20.85
C GLU A 47 -7.24 -14.13 21.28
N ARG A 48 -7.70 -12.88 21.27
CA ARG A 48 -9.08 -12.50 21.60
C ARG A 48 -9.98 -12.48 20.37
N GLY A 49 -9.41 -12.66 19.15
CA GLY A 49 -10.11 -12.59 17.90
C GLY A 49 -10.22 -11.18 17.30
N ASP A 50 -9.54 -10.19 17.90
CA ASP A 50 -9.50 -8.82 17.37
C ASP A 50 -8.65 -8.78 16.11
N LEU A 51 -9.12 -8.04 15.08
CA LEU A 51 -8.45 -7.93 13.78
C LEU A 51 -7.66 -6.62 13.69
N TRP A 52 -6.37 -6.73 13.46
CA TRP A 52 -5.45 -5.62 13.23
C TRP A 52 -5.15 -5.48 11.74
N TYR A 53 -5.71 -4.46 11.11
CA TYR A 53 -5.54 -4.21 9.68
C TYR A 53 -4.07 -3.94 9.33
N GLN A 54 -3.56 -4.65 8.32
CA GLN A 54 -2.18 -4.54 7.84
C GLN A 54 -2.05 -3.91 6.45
N GLY A 55 -3.13 -3.87 5.68
CA GLY A 55 -3.13 -3.31 4.34
C GLY A 55 -3.89 -4.16 3.33
N ARG A 56 -3.76 -3.79 2.06
CA ARG A 56 -4.32 -4.54 0.94
C ARG A 56 -3.39 -5.67 0.52
N ALA A 57 -3.95 -6.83 0.20
CA ALA A 57 -3.18 -7.97 -0.30
C ALA A 57 -2.44 -7.66 -1.62
N ASP A 58 -3.07 -6.88 -2.49
CA ASP A 58 -2.57 -6.45 -3.81
C ASP A 58 -1.56 -5.29 -3.73
N ASP A 59 -1.46 -4.59 -2.61
CA ASP A 59 -0.47 -3.55 -2.37
C ASP A 59 0.79 -4.06 -1.65
N MET A 60 0.73 -5.25 -1.03
CA MET A 60 1.90 -5.87 -0.41
C MET A 60 2.97 -6.20 -1.47
N PHE A 61 4.23 -5.92 -1.17
CA PHE A 61 5.34 -6.20 -2.08
C PHE A 61 6.56 -6.78 -1.36
N LYS A 62 7.49 -7.35 -2.13
CA LYS A 62 8.78 -7.80 -1.60
C LYS A 62 9.85 -6.75 -1.87
N ALA A 63 10.61 -6.36 -0.85
CA ALA A 63 11.79 -5.52 -0.95
C ALA A 63 12.93 -6.13 -0.12
N ALA A 64 14.10 -6.32 -0.73
CA ALA A 64 15.27 -6.92 -0.08
C ALA A 64 14.96 -8.24 0.66
N GLY A 65 14.05 -9.07 0.11
CA GLY A 65 13.64 -10.36 0.71
C GLY A 65 12.51 -10.27 1.74
N TYR A 66 12.16 -9.09 2.22
CA TYR A 66 11.08 -8.88 3.19
C TYR A 66 9.75 -8.58 2.52
N ARG A 67 8.65 -8.99 3.17
CA ARG A 67 7.29 -8.62 2.77
C ARG A 67 6.92 -7.30 3.43
N ILE A 68 6.65 -6.29 2.61
CA ILE A 68 6.38 -4.92 3.03
C ILE A 68 4.89 -4.60 2.86
N GLY A 69 4.28 -4.06 3.93
CA GLY A 69 2.97 -3.44 3.90
C GLY A 69 3.11 -1.92 3.78
N PRO A 70 2.70 -1.29 2.66
CA PRO A 70 2.89 0.15 2.48
C PRO A 70 2.19 0.99 3.55
N SER A 71 1.05 0.56 4.05
CA SER A 71 0.22 1.32 4.98
C SER A 71 0.91 1.65 6.32
N GLU A 72 1.74 0.75 6.84
CA GLU A 72 2.46 0.98 8.09
C GLU A 72 3.49 2.10 7.92
N ILE A 73 4.23 2.06 6.82
CA ILE A 73 5.24 3.08 6.50
C ILE A 73 4.55 4.43 6.21
N GLU A 74 3.46 4.44 5.44
CA GLU A 74 2.67 5.65 5.15
C GLU A 74 2.13 6.28 6.43
N ASN A 75 1.56 5.47 7.34
CA ASN A 75 1.07 5.91 8.66
C ASN A 75 2.20 6.47 9.55
N CYS A 76 3.42 5.98 9.41
CA CYS A 76 4.59 6.53 10.08
C CYS A 76 5.01 7.86 9.45
N LEU A 77 5.07 7.94 8.12
CA LEU A 77 5.46 9.14 7.38
C LEU A 77 4.55 10.33 7.67
N VAL A 78 3.22 10.15 7.66
CA VAL A 78 2.28 11.25 7.91
C VAL A 78 2.27 11.77 9.35
N LYS A 79 2.98 11.11 10.28
CA LYS A 79 3.23 11.62 11.63
C LYS A 79 4.39 12.61 11.69
N HIS A 80 5.15 12.77 10.61
CA HIS A 80 6.20 13.77 10.51
C HIS A 80 5.59 15.14 10.18
N ALA A 81 6.00 16.20 10.90
CA ALA A 81 5.37 17.53 10.79
C ALA A 81 5.40 18.14 9.38
N ALA A 82 6.43 17.81 8.59
CA ALA A 82 6.57 18.30 7.22
C ALA A 82 5.81 17.48 6.17
N VAL A 83 5.12 16.39 6.55
CA VAL A 83 4.43 15.49 5.61
C VAL A 83 2.93 15.68 5.70
N ALA A 84 2.31 16.13 4.61
CA ALA A 84 0.86 16.22 4.50
C ALA A 84 0.23 14.89 4.05
N ASN A 85 0.90 14.18 3.13
CA ASN A 85 0.43 12.87 2.64
C ASN A 85 1.62 12.07 2.10
N ALA A 86 1.49 10.74 2.07
CA ALA A 86 2.52 9.87 1.54
C ALA A 86 1.93 8.63 0.88
N ALA A 87 2.65 8.09 -0.11
CA ALA A 87 2.36 6.80 -0.71
C ALA A 87 3.65 6.00 -0.88
N VAL A 88 3.60 4.72 -0.55
CA VAL A 88 4.76 3.84 -0.58
C VAL A 88 4.56 2.76 -1.65
N VAL A 89 5.58 2.58 -2.48
CA VAL A 89 5.59 1.59 -3.57
C VAL A 89 6.96 0.91 -3.68
N PRO A 90 7.04 -0.28 -4.30
CA PRO A 90 8.32 -0.85 -4.69
C PRO A 90 8.95 -0.03 -5.82
N SER A 91 10.25 0.26 -5.69
CA SER A 91 11.10 0.76 -6.78
C SER A 91 12.06 -0.34 -7.19
N PRO A 92 12.13 -0.73 -8.48
CA PRO A 92 13.05 -1.76 -8.95
C PRO A 92 14.51 -1.44 -8.61
N ASP A 93 15.26 -2.44 -8.16
CA ASP A 93 16.66 -2.35 -7.76
C ASP A 93 17.40 -3.62 -8.21
N GLU A 94 18.55 -3.47 -8.87
CA GLU A 94 19.29 -4.59 -9.48
C GLU A 94 19.80 -5.61 -8.45
N GLU A 95 20.23 -5.15 -7.26
CA GLU A 95 20.78 -6.02 -6.23
C GLU A 95 19.69 -6.62 -5.33
N ARG A 96 18.64 -5.82 -5.05
CA ARG A 96 17.61 -6.14 -4.03
C ARG A 96 16.28 -6.54 -4.62
N GLY A 97 16.17 -6.59 -5.96
CA GLY A 97 14.93 -6.78 -6.68
C GLY A 97 14.02 -5.56 -6.58
N ASN A 98 13.70 -5.11 -5.37
CA ASN A 98 13.04 -3.84 -5.10
C ASN A 98 13.56 -3.22 -3.80
N VAL A 99 13.46 -1.89 -3.73
CA VAL A 99 13.62 -1.09 -2.52
C VAL A 99 12.32 -0.36 -2.20
N VAL A 100 12.16 0.04 -0.95
CA VAL A 100 11.02 0.86 -0.50
C VAL A 100 11.21 2.27 -1.02
N LYS A 101 10.24 2.80 -1.77
CA LYS A 101 10.18 4.19 -2.21
C LYS A 101 8.95 4.88 -1.67
N ALA A 102 9.13 6.08 -1.11
CA ALA A 102 8.05 6.94 -0.67
C ALA A 102 7.88 8.13 -1.62
N TYR A 103 6.66 8.36 -2.07
CA TYR A 103 6.22 9.61 -2.65
C TYR A 103 5.61 10.46 -1.54
N VAL A 104 6.10 11.68 -1.35
CA VAL A 104 5.74 12.54 -0.23
C VAL A 104 5.19 13.86 -0.73
N VAL A 105 4.00 14.22 -0.26
CA VAL A 105 3.43 15.56 -0.39
C VAL A 105 3.77 16.33 0.88
N LEU A 106 4.46 17.46 0.72
CA LEU A 106 4.85 18.27 1.86
C LEU A 106 3.67 19.08 2.44
N ALA A 107 3.71 19.29 3.74
CA ALA A 107 2.81 20.19 4.42
C ALA A 107 3.13 21.67 4.05
N PRO A 108 2.14 22.58 4.11
CA PRO A 108 2.37 24.00 3.83
C PRO A 108 3.52 24.57 4.68
N GLY A 109 4.35 25.42 4.05
CA GLY A 109 5.50 26.03 4.70
C GLY A 109 6.79 25.22 4.66
N HIS A 110 6.77 24.03 4.08
CA HIS A 110 7.96 23.19 3.86
C HIS A 110 8.33 23.15 2.37
N ALA A 111 9.63 23.11 2.08
CA ALA A 111 10.16 23.01 0.72
C ALA A 111 11.07 21.77 0.59
N PRO A 112 11.11 21.13 -0.60
CA PRO A 112 11.98 20.00 -0.86
C PRO A 112 13.46 20.36 -0.61
N SER A 113 14.16 19.52 0.15
CA SER A 113 15.60 19.62 0.36
C SER A 113 16.19 18.26 0.75
N ALA A 114 17.49 18.06 0.51
CA ALA A 114 18.18 16.85 0.92
C ALA A 114 18.18 16.67 2.46
N ALA A 115 18.26 17.77 3.21
CA ALA A 115 18.18 17.73 4.67
C ALA A 115 16.80 17.27 5.16
N LEU A 116 15.73 17.74 4.54
CA LEU A 116 14.36 17.31 4.88
C LEU A 116 14.12 15.85 4.46
N GLU A 117 14.66 15.43 3.31
CA GLU A 117 14.60 14.02 2.89
C GLU A 117 15.24 13.10 3.92
N ASP A 118 16.43 13.49 4.41
CA ASP A 118 17.12 12.70 5.43
C ASP A 118 16.39 12.70 6.78
N ASP A 119 15.86 13.84 7.20
CA ASP A 119 15.06 13.98 8.41
C ASP A 119 13.82 13.06 8.38
N ILE A 120 13.06 13.07 7.29
CA ILE A 120 11.91 12.17 7.08
C ILE A 120 12.37 10.70 7.11
N ARG A 121 13.49 10.36 6.48
CA ARG A 121 14.05 9.01 6.48
C ARG A 121 14.42 8.55 7.89
N GLN A 122 15.08 9.41 8.67
CA GLN A 122 15.45 9.11 10.06
C GLN A 122 14.22 8.96 10.96
N HIS A 123 13.17 9.75 10.72
CA HIS A 123 11.92 9.63 11.46
C HIS A 123 11.30 8.22 11.32
N VAL A 124 11.29 7.66 10.11
CA VAL A 124 10.80 6.28 9.89
C VAL A 124 11.75 5.27 10.50
N ARG A 125 13.08 5.43 10.27
CA ARG A 125 14.10 4.52 10.77
C ARG A 125 14.12 4.38 12.29
N GLY A 126 13.76 5.43 13.01
CA GLY A 126 13.66 5.43 14.47
C GLY A 126 12.42 4.75 15.03
N LYS A 127 11.43 4.39 14.17
CA LYS A 127 10.12 3.92 14.61
C LYS A 127 9.70 2.57 14.03
N LEU A 128 10.22 2.20 12.88
CA LEU A 128 9.89 0.96 12.17
C LEU A 128 11.13 0.07 12.02
N ALA A 129 10.91 -1.16 11.54
CA ALA A 129 11.98 -2.11 11.32
C ALA A 129 12.97 -1.61 10.24
N PRO A 130 14.26 -2.00 10.31
CA PRO A 130 15.29 -1.51 9.38
C PRO A 130 15.03 -1.78 7.90
N TYR A 131 14.20 -2.75 7.56
CA TYR A 131 13.83 -3.08 6.19
C TYR A 131 12.63 -2.26 5.66
N GLU A 132 11.94 -1.49 6.52
CA GLU A 132 10.74 -0.71 6.19
C GLU A 132 11.05 0.76 5.87
N TYR A 133 12.22 1.27 6.24
CA TYR A 133 12.53 2.65 5.94
C TYR A 133 12.70 2.88 4.43
N PRO A 134 12.18 4.00 3.89
CA PRO A 134 12.28 4.30 2.48
C PRO A 134 13.73 4.62 2.09
N ARG A 135 14.26 3.87 1.11
CA ARG A 135 15.57 4.15 0.53
C ARG A 135 15.52 5.28 -0.48
N GLU A 136 14.40 5.44 -1.14
CA GLU A 136 14.13 6.53 -2.06
C GLU A 136 12.94 7.35 -1.55
N ILE A 137 13.08 8.68 -1.54
CA ILE A 137 12.00 9.62 -1.26
C ILE A 137 11.90 10.57 -2.47
N GLU A 138 10.69 10.81 -2.94
CA GLU A 138 10.41 11.77 -3.99
C GLU A 138 9.30 12.71 -3.52
N PHE A 139 9.61 14.00 -3.52
CA PHE A 139 8.63 15.04 -3.23
C PHE A 139 7.80 15.31 -4.48
N ILE A 140 6.48 15.33 -4.31
CA ILE A 140 5.51 15.58 -5.38
C ILE A 140 4.43 16.54 -4.89
N ASP A 141 3.81 17.26 -5.81
CA ASP A 141 2.77 18.23 -5.48
C ASP A 141 1.46 17.56 -5.03
N ALA A 142 1.11 16.43 -5.64
CA ALA A 142 -0.08 15.67 -5.30
C ALA A 142 0.08 14.18 -5.62
N LEU A 143 -0.53 13.32 -4.80
CA LEU A 143 -0.66 11.89 -5.08
C LEU A 143 -1.76 11.65 -6.12
N PRO A 144 -1.60 10.66 -7.03
CA PRO A 144 -2.70 10.22 -7.89
C PRO A 144 -3.80 9.59 -7.04
N MET A 145 -5.01 10.14 -7.15
CA MET A 145 -6.16 9.73 -6.34
C MET A 145 -7.30 9.25 -7.22
N THR A 146 -8.13 8.35 -6.69
CA THR A 146 -9.44 8.05 -7.27
C THR A 146 -10.41 9.19 -6.98
N THR A 147 -11.55 9.22 -7.67
CA THR A 147 -12.65 10.16 -7.39
C THR A 147 -13.18 10.07 -5.96
N THR A 148 -12.98 8.94 -5.30
CA THR A 148 -13.36 8.70 -3.90
C THR A 148 -12.25 8.98 -2.89
N GLY A 149 -11.14 9.61 -3.32
CA GLY A 149 -10.04 10.01 -2.43
C GLY A 149 -9.09 8.89 -2.01
N LYS A 150 -9.03 7.76 -2.73
CA LYS A 150 -8.07 6.69 -2.46
C LYS A 150 -6.82 6.83 -3.33
N VAL A 151 -5.65 6.67 -2.73
CA VAL A 151 -4.37 6.69 -3.45
C VAL A 151 -4.29 5.57 -4.48
N GLN A 152 -3.98 5.92 -5.72
CA GLN A 152 -3.78 4.97 -6.83
C GLN A 152 -2.32 4.51 -6.91
N ARG A 153 -1.89 3.63 -5.99
CA ARG A 153 -0.50 3.11 -5.96
C ARG A 153 -0.11 2.41 -7.25
N ARG A 154 -1.06 1.88 -8.02
CA ARG A 154 -0.79 1.28 -9.33
C ARG A 154 -0.11 2.28 -10.27
N VAL A 155 -0.62 3.51 -10.33
CA VAL A 155 -0.05 4.58 -11.18
C VAL A 155 1.39 4.89 -10.77
N LEU A 156 1.66 4.96 -9.47
CA LEU A 156 3.01 5.21 -8.96
C LEU A 156 3.96 4.04 -9.25
N ARG A 157 3.48 2.79 -9.15
CA ARG A 157 4.28 1.60 -9.51
C ARG A 157 4.63 1.57 -11.01
N GLU A 158 3.69 1.92 -11.87
CA GLU A 158 3.92 2.02 -13.32
C GLU A 158 4.98 3.09 -13.62
N ARG A 159 4.85 4.28 -13.02
CA ARG A 159 5.85 5.37 -13.12
C ARG A 159 7.26 4.91 -12.71
N GLU A 160 7.38 4.15 -11.63
CA GLU A 160 8.69 3.62 -11.20
C GLU A 160 9.29 2.63 -12.19
N ARG A 161 8.48 1.73 -12.72
CA ARG A 161 8.93 0.76 -13.73
C ARG A 161 9.43 1.46 -15.00
N GLU A 162 8.69 2.45 -15.48
CA GLU A 162 9.09 3.25 -16.67
C GLU A 162 10.39 4.04 -16.40
N ARG A 163 10.49 4.68 -15.24
CA ARG A 163 11.70 5.43 -14.83
C ARG A 163 12.95 4.55 -14.80
N LYS A 164 12.82 3.36 -14.26
CA LYS A 164 13.96 2.41 -14.14
C LYS A 164 14.27 1.73 -15.48
N SER A 165 13.25 1.38 -16.28
CA SER A 165 13.47 0.81 -17.61
C SER A 165 14.09 1.81 -18.59
N GLY A 166 13.71 3.09 -18.55
CA GLY A 166 14.31 4.14 -19.37
C GLY A 166 15.78 4.47 -19.02
N LYS A 167 16.23 4.16 -17.80
CA LYS A 167 17.65 4.30 -17.41
C LYS A 167 18.53 3.13 -17.88
N ALA A 168 17.95 1.99 -18.19
CA ALA A 168 18.68 0.82 -18.69
C ALA A 168 19.01 0.90 -20.20
N SER A 169 18.50 1.91 -20.90
CA SER A 169 18.65 2.09 -22.35
C SER A 169 19.54 3.28 -22.75
N GLY A 170 20.29 3.86 -21.80
CA GLY A 170 21.18 4.99 -22.05
C GLY A 170 22.66 4.71 -21.76
#